data_849ab4388a3b560dff592de29b66b0af
#
_entry.id   849ab4388a3b560dff592de29b66b0af
#
_cell.length_a   1.000
_cell.length_b   1.000
_cell.length_c   1.000
_cell.angle_alpha   90.00
_cell.angle_beta   90.00
_cell.angle_gamma   90.00
#
_symmetry.space_group_name_H-M   'P 1'
#
loop_
_entity.id
_entity.type
_entity.pdbx_description
1 polymer ?
#
loop_
_entity_poly.entity_id
_entity_poly.type
_entity_poly.pdbx_seq_one_letter_code
_entity_poly.pdbx_strand_id
1 'polypeptide(L)'
;CAVSSLYFWITKNYRTVKRGWIYRMQVSTSVLLFCDAMTNLFRGRPDLLGFWMVRISNFLNFFLVELALLFFHYYICSLLLTPEENAALKRVKAVRAICGVGLALVVVSQFTGLYYTFDASNVYHRTAWYPISMIVPVVAMALDASLLLQYRARISRGMFLATGSYLVLPLLAISIQIVHYGLALVDLAIGVAMVLMFLVSIKEQNEEMLRLETSRAHLAEKLDIATVLNRCVEKLSGGGHDLDKATHDLLGVINDYFCGDRSYVFELDAAHGIAVNTHEFVRDGVSAEKDNLQRVPVEIIAAWLEAFERDGIYFMEDVEQEKGTELYAMMQQQNVQRLLAVPLRRETRIIGFLGVDNPRE
;
A
#
# COMPACT_ATOMS: atom_id res chain seq x y z
N CYS A 1 -8.99 -19.68 10.55
CA CYS A 1 -9.13 -18.64 11.57
C CYS A 1 -7.96 -18.63 12.56
N ALA A 2 -7.59 -19.75 13.24
CA ALA A 2 -6.48 -19.76 14.22
C ALA A 2 -5.14 -19.34 13.60
N VAL A 3 -4.77 -19.85 12.41
CA VAL A 3 -3.55 -19.48 11.70
C VAL A 3 -3.55 -17.99 11.31
N SER A 4 -4.67 -17.46 10.85
CA SER A 4 -4.78 -16.03 10.53
C SER A 4 -4.73 -15.12 11.76
N SER A 5 -5.29 -15.57 12.89
CA SER A 5 -5.15 -14.86 14.18
C SER A 5 -3.69 -14.83 14.65
N LEU A 6 -2.98 -15.94 14.49
CA LEU A 6 -1.56 -16.05 14.83
C LEU A 6 -0.72 -15.14 13.93
N TYR A 7 -1.02 -15.09 12.63
CA TYR A 7 -0.37 -14.15 11.70
C TYR A 7 -0.53 -12.69 12.15
N PHE A 8 -1.74 -12.25 12.50
CA PHE A 8 -1.96 -10.89 13.00
C PHE A 8 -1.19 -10.61 14.29
N TRP A 9 -1.10 -11.59 15.19
CA TRP A 9 -0.38 -11.45 16.45
C TRP A 9 1.13 -11.33 16.23
N ILE A 10 1.73 -12.19 15.41
CA ILE A 10 3.18 -12.19 15.10
C ILE A 10 3.57 -10.89 14.39
N THR A 11 2.82 -10.48 13.37
CA THR A 11 3.12 -9.29 12.57
C THR A 11 2.74 -7.99 13.26
N LYS A 12 2.12 -8.04 14.45
CA LYS A 12 1.55 -6.88 15.18
C LYS A 12 0.59 -6.05 14.29
N ASN A 13 0.01 -6.66 13.30
CA ASN A 13 -0.81 -6.02 12.27
C ASN A 13 -2.20 -5.56 12.79
N TYR A 14 -2.54 -5.94 14.03
CA TYR A 14 -3.78 -5.54 14.73
C TYR A 14 -3.75 -4.11 15.31
N ARG A 15 -2.63 -3.38 15.20
CA ARG A 15 -2.47 -2.04 15.80
C ARG A 15 -3.34 -0.95 15.16
N THR A 16 -3.77 -1.12 13.91
CA THR A 16 -4.74 -0.21 13.31
C THR A 16 -6.15 -0.57 13.76
N VAL A 17 -7.03 0.42 13.96
CA VAL A 17 -8.40 0.22 14.46
C VAL A 17 -9.16 -0.83 13.63
N LYS A 18 -9.13 -0.70 12.30
CA LYS A 18 -9.81 -1.64 11.38
C LYS A 18 -9.32 -3.08 11.53
N ARG A 19 -8.02 -3.27 11.57
CA ARG A 19 -7.39 -4.61 11.69
C ARG A 19 -7.56 -5.20 13.08
N GLY A 20 -7.58 -4.35 14.10
CA GLY A 20 -7.86 -4.77 15.46
C GLY A 20 -9.24 -5.44 15.60
N TRP A 21 -10.26 -4.96 14.87
CA TRP A 21 -11.58 -5.59 14.87
C TRP A 21 -11.58 -6.92 14.12
N ILE A 22 -10.92 -7.03 12.95
CA ILE A 22 -10.78 -8.31 12.24
C ILE A 22 -10.06 -9.33 13.12
N TYR A 23 -8.98 -8.94 13.80
CA TYR A 23 -8.26 -9.82 14.73
C TYR A 23 -9.17 -10.36 15.83
N ARG A 24 -9.94 -9.50 16.51
CA ARG A 24 -10.89 -9.91 17.56
C ARG A 24 -11.96 -10.86 17.02
N MET A 25 -12.51 -10.58 15.84
CA MET A 25 -13.45 -11.48 15.17
C MET A 25 -12.82 -12.85 14.89
N GLN A 26 -11.59 -12.90 14.38
CA GLN A 26 -10.89 -14.15 14.09
C GLN A 26 -10.60 -14.97 15.35
N VAL A 27 -10.17 -14.32 16.43
CA VAL A 27 -9.98 -14.98 17.72
C VAL A 27 -11.29 -15.55 18.21
N SER A 28 -12.37 -14.75 18.22
CA SER A 28 -13.71 -15.20 18.63
C SER A 28 -14.20 -16.39 17.80
N THR A 29 -14.04 -16.31 16.46
CA THR A 29 -14.43 -17.41 15.55
C THR A 29 -13.58 -18.66 15.75
N SER A 30 -12.28 -18.53 16.06
CA SER A 30 -11.41 -19.66 16.34
C SER A 30 -11.84 -20.40 17.62
N VAL A 31 -12.17 -19.65 18.66
CA VAL A 31 -12.69 -20.22 19.92
C VAL A 31 -14.08 -20.81 19.72
N LEU A 32 -14.95 -20.15 18.93
CA LEU A 32 -16.27 -20.66 18.57
C LEU A 32 -16.19 -22.04 17.92
N LEU A 33 -15.37 -22.19 16.86
CA LEU A 33 -15.19 -23.48 16.17
C LEU A 33 -14.60 -24.56 17.08
N PHE A 34 -13.72 -24.18 18.00
CA PHE A 34 -13.19 -25.09 19.01
C PHE A 34 -14.29 -25.54 19.99
N CYS A 35 -15.11 -24.61 20.47
CA CYS A 35 -16.23 -24.91 21.37
C CYS A 35 -17.27 -25.83 20.69
N ASP A 36 -17.59 -25.59 19.42
CA ASP A 36 -18.49 -26.48 18.66
C ASP A 36 -17.93 -27.89 18.56
N ALA A 37 -16.64 -28.03 18.25
CA ALA A 37 -15.99 -29.35 18.24
C ALA A 37 -16.04 -30.03 19.63
N MET A 38 -15.83 -29.28 20.72
CA MET A 38 -15.90 -29.80 22.09
C MET A 38 -17.33 -30.22 22.45
N THR A 39 -18.34 -29.44 22.09
CA THR A 39 -19.74 -29.81 22.28
C THR A 39 -20.07 -31.14 21.63
N ASN A 40 -19.63 -31.36 20.39
CA ASN A 40 -19.88 -32.61 19.66
C ASN A 40 -19.09 -33.77 20.21
N LEU A 41 -17.84 -33.58 20.66
CA LEU A 41 -16.97 -34.61 21.20
C LEU A 41 -17.47 -35.16 22.57
N PHE A 42 -18.01 -34.27 23.41
CA PHE A 42 -18.46 -34.62 24.77
C PHE A 42 -19.98 -34.86 24.89
N ARG A 43 -20.72 -34.75 23.78
CA ARG A 43 -22.16 -34.97 23.72
C ARG A 43 -22.50 -36.37 24.23
N GLY A 44 -23.45 -36.49 25.19
CA GLY A 44 -23.91 -37.75 25.72
C GLY A 44 -22.96 -38.41 26.71
N ARG A 45 -21.87 -37.76 27.14
CA ARG A 45 -20.99 -38.25 28.19
C ARG A 45 -21.52 -37.86 29.57
N PRO A 46 -21.84 -38.82 30.46
CA PRO A 46 -22.42 -38.53 31.77
C PRO A 46 -21.38 -38.20 32.86
N ASP A 47 -20.07 -38.35 32.56
CA ASP A 47 -18.99 -38.04 33.48
C ASP A 47 -18.88 -36.54 33.80
N LEU A 48 -18.21 -36.19 34.90
CA LEU A 48 -18.07 -34.80 35.36
C LEU A 48 -17.41 -33.91 34.30
N LEU A 49 -16.44 -34.46 33.57
CA LEU A 49 -15.75 -33.72 32.49
C LEU A 49 -16.72 -33.44 31.33
N GLY A 50 -17.47 -34.44 30.86
CA GLY A 50 -18.49 -34.29 29.82
C GLY A 50 -19.57 -33.28 30.21
N PHE A 51 -20.01 -33.34 31.47
CA PHE A 51 -21.00 -32.41 32.01
C PHE A 51 -20.57 -30.94 31.87
N TRP A 52 -19.37 -30.61 32.31
CA TRP A 52 -18.88 -29.21 32.21
C TRP A 52 -18.51 -28.82 30.83
N MET A 53 -17.85 -29.68 30.04
CA MET A 53 -17.42 -29.37 28.70
C MET A 53 -18.59 -29.02 27.77
N VAL A 54 -19.68 -29.80 27.81
CA VAL A 54 -20.86 -29.54 26.98
C VAL A 54 -21.53 -28.22 27.37
N ARG A 55 -21.68 -27.92 28.64
CA ARG A 55 -22.35 -26.72 29.15
C ARG A 55 -21.55 -25.45 28.85
N ILE A 56 -20.25 -25.48 29.17
CA ILE A 56 -19.35 -24.33 28.91
C ILE A 56 -19.23 -24.08 27.40
N SER A 57 -19.04 -25.14 26.61
CA SER A 57 -18.91 -24.98 25.16
C SER A 57 -20.18 -24.45 24.49
N ASN A 58 -21.37 -24.97 24.88
CA ASN A 58 -22.63 -24.42 24.38
C ASN A 58 -22.85 -22.98 24.78
N PHE A 59 -22.59 -22.60 26.03
CA PHE A 59 -22.66 -21.22 26.45
C PHE A 59 -21.75 -20.32 25.61
N LEU A 60 -20.49 -20.70 25.45
CA LEU A 60 -19.51 -19.95 24.66
C LEU A 60 -19.90 -19.89 23.20
N ASN A 61 -20.50 -20.92 22.61
CA ASN A 61 -20.99 -20.87 21.24
C ASN A 61 -22.01 -19.75 21.03
N PHE A 62 -23.06 -19.70 21.82
CA PHE A 62 -24.05 -18.61 21.72
C PHE A 62 -23.44 -17.24 22.03
N PHE A 63 -22.60 -17.15 23.07
CA PHE A 63 -21.99 -15.90 23.49
C PHE A 63 -21.02 -15.36 22.43
N LEU A 64 -20.18 -16.23 21.86
CA LEU A 64 -19.18 -15.83 20.86
C LEU A 64 -19.78 -15.47 19.50
N VAL A 65 -20.92 -16.08 19.12
CA VAL A 65 -21.66 -15.66 17.89
C VAL A 65 -22.11 -14.20 18.04
N GLU A 66 -22.75 -13.85 19.17
CA GLU A 66 -23.19 -12.48 19.43
C GLU A 66 -22.02 -11.50 19.56
N LEU A 67 -20.94 -11.92 20.22
CA LEU A 67 -19.74 -11.10 20.37
C LEU A 67 -19.02 -10.88 19.03
N ALA A 68 -18.93 -11.88 18.18
CA ALA A 68 -18.35 -11.78 16.86
C ALA A 68 -19.16 -10.84 15.97
N LEU A 69 -20.50 -10.87 16.07
CA LEU A 69 -21.38 -9.93 15.37
C LEU A 69 -21.18 -8.48 15.85
N LEU A 70 -21.03 -8.27 17.18
CA LEU A 70 -20.70 -6.96 17.71
C LEU A 70 -19.34 -6.43 17.21
N PHE A 71 -18.33 -7.30 17.16
CA PHE A 71 -17.02 -6.93 16.57
C PHE A 71 -17.11 -6.64 15.08
N PHE A 72 -17.92 -7.40 14.34
CA PHE A 72 -18.22 -7.13 12.94
C PHE A 72 -18.88 -5.77 12.75
N HIS A 73 -19.86 -5.42 13.59
CA HIS A 73 -20.46 -4.10 13.58
C HIS A 73 -19.42 -2.97 13.77
N TYR A 74 -18.52 -3.11 14.77
CA TYR A 74 -17.45 -2.15 14.97
C TYR A 74 -16.48 -2.09 13.78
N TYR A 75 -16.21 -3.24 13.16
CA TYR A 75 -15.41 -3.29 11.94
C TYR A 75 -16.07 -2.52 10.79
N ILE A 76 -17.35 -2.78 10.50
CA ILE A 76 -18.12 -2.04 9.49
C ILE A 76 -18.09 -0.53 9.78
N CYS A 77 -18.36 -0.13 11.01
CA CYS A 77 -18.30 1.28 11.39
C CYS A 77 -16.93 1.90 11.14
N SER A 78 -15.86 1.20 11.49
CA SER A 78 -14.48 1.67 11.27
C SER A 78 -14.09 1.70 9.79
N LEU A 79 -14.75 0.90 8.95
CA LEU A 79 -14.50 0.81 7.52
C LEU A 79 -15.23 1.89 6.73
N LEU A 80 -16.48 2.19 7.10
CA LEU A 80 -17.43 2.97 6.31
C LEU A 80 -17.67 4.39 6.83
N LEU A 81 -17.51 4.63 8.14
CA LEU A 81 -17.98 5.85 8.80
C LEU A 81 -16.83 6.69 9.36
N THR A 82 -17.01 8.01 9.32
CA THR A 82 -16.17 8.92 10.11
C THR A 82 -16.54 8.84 11.60
N PRO A 83 -15.68 9.31 12.53
CA PRO A 83 -16.00 9.32 13.96
C PRO A 83 -17.30 10.07 14.27
N GLU A 84 -17.58 11.18 13.57
CA GLU A 84 -18.78 11.98 13.73
C GLU A 84 -20.04 11.26 13.25
N GLU A 85 -20.00 10.65 12.05
CA GLU A 85 -21.09 9.82 11.52
C GLU A 85 -21.38 8.63 12.43
N ASN A 86 -20.33 7.96 12.94
CA ASN A 86 -20.45 6.85 13.86
C ASN A 86 -21.16 7.24 15.18
N ALA A 87 -20.89 8.43 15.70
CA ALA A 87 -21.56 8.96 16.89
C ALA A 87 -23.02 9.41 16.63
N ALA A 88 -23.30 9.94 15.42
CA ALA A 88 -24.60 10.55 15.08
C ALA A 88 -25.67 9.53 14.65
N LEU A 89 -25.29 8.47 13.91
CA LEU A 89 -26.24 7.54 13.30
C LEU A 89 -27.02 6.70 14.32
N LYS A 90 -28.36 6.87 14.31
CA LYS A 90 -29.27 6.09 15.18
C LYS A 90 -29.16 4.58 14.93
N ARG A 91 -28.95 4.15 13.66
CA ARG A 91 -28.78 2.72 13.31
C ARG A 91 -27.58 2.08 14.00
N VAL A 92 -26.47 2.80 14.08
CA VAL A 92 -25.25 2.33 14.78
C VAL A 92 -25.52 2.09 16.25
N LYS A 93 -26.23 3.03 16.91
CA LYS A 93 -26.63 2.88 18.32
C LYS A 93 -27.63 1.72 18.51
N ALA A 94 -28.55 1.54 17.54
CA ALA A 94 -29.53 0.46 17.57
C ALA A 94 -28.84 -0.91 17.48
N VAL A 95 -27.89 -1.11 16.57
CA VAL A 95 -27.15 -2.39 16.44
C VAL A 95 -26.39 -2.70 17.72
N ARG A 96 -25.70 -1.73 18.32
CA ARG A 96 -25.00 -1.93 19.61
C ARG A 96 -25.93 -2.32 20.74
N ALA A 97 -27.11 -1.68 20.81
CA ALA A 97 -28.12 -2.02 21.80
C ALA A 97 -28.68 -3.42 21.57
N ILE A 98 -28.99 -3.80 20.33
CA ILE A 98 -29.51 -5.12 19.95
C ILE A 98 -28.49 -6.21 20.30
N CYS A 99 -27.21 -6.06 19.92
CA CYS A 99 -26.16 -7.00 20.30
C CYS A 99 -25.98 -7.08 21.83
N GLY A 100 -26.08 -5.95 22.54
CA GLY A 100 -26.01 -5.92 23.99
C GLY A 100 -27.18 -6.72 24.63
N VAL A 101 -28.39 -6.56 24.12
CA VAL A 101 -29.57 -7.35 24.53
C VAL A 101 -29.35 -8.84 24.20
N GLY A 102 -28.81 -9.18 23.01
CA GLY A 102 -28.49 -10.56 22.64
C GLY A 102 -27.53 -11.22 23.64
N LEU A 103 -26.41 -10.56 23.94
CA LEU A 103 -25.45 -11.04 24.94
C LEU A 103 -26.10 -11.23 26.33
N ALA A 104 -26.93 -10.29 26.77
CA ALA A 104 -27.65 -10.39 28.04
C ALA A 104 -28.61 -11.60 28.06
N LEU A 105 -29.36 -11.82 26.96
CA LEU A 105 -30.28 -12.95 26.84
C LEU A 105 -29.54 -14.30 26.84
N VAL A 106 -28.34 -14.39 26.26
CA VAL A 106 -27.50 -15.60 26.36
C VAL A 106 -27.16 -15.92 27.83
N VAL A 107 -26.79 -14.88 28.61
CA VAL A 107 -26.48 -15.06 30.03
C VAL A 107 -27.73 -15.45 30.80
N VAL A 108 -28.86 -14.80 30.59
CA VAL A 108 -30.14 -15.14 31.22
C VAL A 108 -30.57 -16.57 30.90
N SER A 109 -30.33 -17.01 29.66
CA SER A 109 -30.63 -18.36 29.21
C SER A 109 -29.94 -19.46 30.05
N GLN A 110 -28.76 -19.18 30.62
CA GLN A 110 -28.07 -20.14 31.50
C GLN A 110 -28.86 -20.48 32.77
N PHE A 111 -29.64 -19.53 33.29
CA PHE A 111 -30.41 -19.68 34.54
C PHE A 111 -31.86 -20.06 34.30
N THR A 112 -32.38 -19.73 33.12
CA THR A 112 -33.82 -19.92 32.81
C THR A 112 -34.08 -21.05 31.82
N GLY A 113 -33.06 -21.59 31.17
CA GLY A 113 -33.25 -22.53 30.07
C GLY A 113 -33.97 -21.92 28.86
N LEU A 114 -33.90 -20.60 28.65
CA LEU A 114 -34.61 -19.89 27.59
C LEU A 114 -34.36 -20.48 26.20
N TYR A 115 -33.10 -20.71 25.84
CA TYR A 115 -32.72 -21.16 24.50
C TYR A 115 -32.60 -22.65 24.39
N TYR A 116 -32.09 -23.31 25.45
CA TYR A 116 -31.81 -24.73 25.45
C TYR A 116 -31.79 -25.32 26.88
N THR A 117 -31.92 -26.62 26.95
CA THR A 117 -31.80 -27.42 28.16
C THR A 117 -30.96 -28.66 27.91
N PHE A 118 -30.52 -29.32 28.96
CA PHE A 118 -29.80 -30.59 28.88
C PHE A 118 -30.61 -31.64 29.62
N ASP A 119 -30.70 -32.84 29.03
CA ASP A 119 -31.31 -33.98 29.70
C ASP A 119 -30.35 -34.69 30.69
N ALA A 120 -30.83 -35.74 31.34
CA ALA A 120 -30.05 -36.54 32.28
C ALA A 120 -28.84 -37.24 31.63
N SER A 121 -28.90 -37.47 30.31
CA SER A 121 -27.82 -38.06 29.51
C SER A 121 -26.84 -37.02 28.98
N ASN A 122 -26.92 -35.78 29.44
CA ASN A 122 -26.07 -34.66 29.00
C ASN A 122 -26.19 -34.34 27.50
N VAL A 123 -27.39 -34.57 26.94
CA VAL A 123 -27.72 -34.22 25.54
C VAL A 123 -28.46 -32.87 25.48
N TYR A 124 -28.06 -32.04 24.57
CA TYR A 124 -28.63 -30.72 24.29
C TYR A 124 -30.01 -30.82 23.62
N HIS A 125 -30.97 -30.05 24.09
CA HIS A 125 -32.30 -29.90 23.51
C HIS A 125 -32.67 -28.43 23.35
N ARG A 126 -33.20 -28.05 22.18
CA ARG A 126 -33.76 -26.70 21.94
C ARG A 126 -35.10 -26.56 22.64
N THR A 127 -35.32 -25.37 23.23
CA THR A 127 -36.62 -25.02 23.81
C THR A 127 -37.53 -24.36 22.79
N ALA A 128 -38.79 -24.10 23.13
CA ALA A 128 -39.73 -23.39 22.29
C ALA A 128 -39.27 -21.93 21.97
N TRP A 129 -38.47 -21.32 22.82
CA TRP A 129 -37.97 -19.95 22.70
C TRP A 129 -36.63 -19.86 21.95
N TYR A 130 -36.04 -21.00 21.51
CA TYR A 130 -34.82 -21.03 20.74
C TYR A 130 -34.78 -20.06 19.53
N PRO A 131 -35.91 -19.83 18.78
CA PRO A 131 -35.87 -18.91 17.64
C PRO A 131 -35.46 -17.46 18.01
N ILE A 132 -35.62 -17.03 19.25
CA ILE A 132 -35.17 -15.69 19.70
C ILE A 132 -33.66 -15.56 19.55
N SER A 133 -32.88 -16.62 19.81
CA SER A 133 -31.43 -16.62 19.62
C SER A 133 -31.01 -16.40 18.18
N MET A 134 -31.90 -16.64 17.21
CA MET A 134 -31.64 -16.40 15.79
C MET A 134 -32.15 -15.03 15.31
N ILE A 135 -33.27 -14.56 15.87
CA ILE A 135 -33.90 -13.30 15.44
C ILE A 135 -33.01 -12.09 15.76
N VAL A 136 -32.40 -12.08 16.96
CA VAL A 136 -31.57 -10.96 17.42
C VAL A 136 -30.35 -10.73 16.48
N PRO A 137 -29.52 -11.74 16.17
CA PRO A 137 -28.45 -11.58 15.19
C PRO A 137 -28.94 -11.18 13.80
N VAL A 138 -30.05 -11.75 13.31
CA VAL A 138 -30.58 -11.47 11.97
C VAL A 138 -30.98 -10.00 11.84
N VAL A 139 -31.63 -9.43 12.85
CA VAL A 139 -32.00 -8.00 12.84
C VAL A 139 -30.76 -7.10 12.85
N ALA A 140 -29.75 -7.41 13.66
CA ALA A 140 -28.49 -6.68 13.68
C ALA A 140 -27.77 -6.74 12.33
N MET A 141 -27.69 -7.94 11.71
CA MET A 141 -27.10 -8.16 10.39
C MET A 141 -27.85 -7.40 9.29
N ALA A 142 -29.17 -7.32 9.34
CA ALA A 142 -29.96 -6.54 8.38
C ALA A 142 -29.66 -5.03 8.47
N LEU A 143 -29.49 -4.49 9.67
CA LEU A 143 -29.09 -3.10 9.88
C LEU A 143 -27.65 -2.85 9.38
N ASP A 144 -26.72 -3.76 9.64
CA ASP A 144 -25.34 -3.67 9.13
C ASP A 144 -25.30 -3.80 7.61
N ALA A 145 -26.10 -4.68 7.01
CA ALA A 145 -26.25 -4.76 5.55
C ALA A 145 -26.74 -3.44 4.96
N SER A 146 -27.68 -2.76 5.64
CA SER A 146 -28.17 -1.45 5.21
C SER A 146 -27.10 -0.37 5.24
N LEU A 147 -26.17 -0.41 6.19
CA LEU A 147 -25.01 0.47 6.26
C LEU A 147 -24.03 0.15 5.12
N LEU A 148 -23.71 -1.13 4.92
CA LEU A 148 -22.80 -1.58 3.87
C LEU A 148 -23.28 -1.18 2.47
N LEU A 149 -24.57 -1.34 2.19
CA LEU A 149 -25.19 -0.94 0.92
C LEU A 149 -25.20 0.59 0.72
N GLN A 150 -25.53 1.35 1.76
CA GLN A 150 -25.58 2.80 1.70
C GLN A 150 -24.20 3.41 1.43
N TYR A 151 -23.14 2.89 2.05
CA TYR A 151 -21.80 3.45 1.99
C TYR A 151 -20.85 2.64 1.08
N ARG A 152 -21.39 1.76 0.20
CA ARG A 152 -20.62 0.88 -0.68
C ARG A 152 -19.55 1.58 -1.54
N ALA A 153 -19.79 2.86 -1.88
CA ALA A 153 -18.86 3.65 -2.70
C ALA A 153 -17.56 4.02 -1.97
N ARG A 154 -17.49 3.85 -0.64
CA ARG A 154 -16.32 4.18 0.17
C ARG A 154 -15.29 3.05 0.26
N ILE A 155 -15.61 1.89 -0.29
CA ILE A 155 -14.76 0.69 -0.21
C ILE A 155 -14.56 0.04 -1.58
N SER A 156 -13.50 -0.77 -1.70
CA SER A 156 -13.25 -1.54 -2.91
C SER A 156 -14.33 -2.60 -3.15
N ARG A 157 -14.49 -3.03 -4.41
CA ARG A 157 -15.41 -4.12 -4.75
C ARG A 157 -15.05 -5.42 -4.02
N GLY A 158 -13.76 -5.71 -3.89
CA GLY A 158 -13.28 -6.88 -3.16
C GLY A 158 -13.68 -6.86 -1.69
N MET A 159 -13.46 -5.71 -1.02
CA MET A 159 -13.84 -5.52 0.38
C MET A 159 -15.35 -5.56 0.59
N PHE A 160 -16.13 -4.98 -0.34
CA PHE A 160 -17.60 -5.07 -0.31
C PHE A 160 -18.08 -6.51 -0.37
N LEU A 161 -17.55 -7.32 -1.29
CA LEU A 161 -17.92 -8.74 -1.42
C LEU A 161 -17.48 -9.55 -0.20
N ALA A 162 -16.26 -9.35 0.29
CA ALA A 162 -15.75 -10.06 1.46
C ALA A 162 -16.55 -9.71 2.73
N THR A 163 -16.86 -8.43 2.96
CA THR A 163 -17.67 -8.00 4.10
C THR A 163 -19.13 -8.46 3.94
N GLY A 164 -19.67 -8.41 2.73
CA GLY A 164 -21.00 -8.90 2.40
C GLY A 164 -21.13 -10.43 2.59
N SER A 165 -20.09 -11.20 2.33
CA SER A 165 -20.10 -12.65 2.56
C SER A 165 -20.33 -13.01 4.04
N TYR A 166 -19.81 -12.21 4.96
CA TYR A 166 -20.04 -12.40 6.40
C TYR A 166 -21.52 -12.22 6.80
N LEU A 167 -22.28 -11.43 6.06
CA LEU A 167 -23.72 -11.26 6.25
C LEU A 167 -24.53 -12.35 5.53
N VAL A 168 -24.14 -12.70 4.31
CA VAL A 168 -24.93 -13.59 3.46
C VAL A 168 -24.74 -15.07 3.80
N LEU A 169 -23.48 -15.52 3.97
CA LEU A 169 -23.21 -16.95 4.18
C LEU A 169 -23.86 -17.52 5.45
N PRO A 170 -23.83 -16.85 6.63
CA PRO A 170 -24.53 -17.36 7.82
C PRO A 170 -26.06 -17.41 7.62
N LEU A 171 -26.66 -16.44 6.92
CA LEU A 171 -28.10 -16.43 6.63
C LEU A 171 -28.50 -17.61 5.75
N LEU A 172 -27.70 -17.91 4.72
CA LEU A 172 -27.90 -19.09 3.87
C LEU A 172 -27.76 -20.39 4.70
N ALA A 173 -26.73 -20.44 5.57
CA ALA A 173 -26.51 -21.58 6.46
C ALA A 173 -27.68 -21.80 7.44
N ILE A 174 -28.23 -20.72 8.03
CA ILE A 174 -29.42 -20.77 8.88
C ILE A 174 -30.61 -21.36 8.11
N SER A 175 -30.84 -20.89 6.88
CA SER A 175 -31.96 -21.36 6.04
C SER A 175 -31.86 -22.87 5.74
N ILE A 176 -30.66 -23.37 5.47
CA ILE A 176 -30.41 -24.79 5.26
C ILE A 176 -30.56 -25.59 6.56
N GLN A 177 -30.05 -25.05 7.68
CA GLN A 177 -30.06 -25.71 8.99
C GLN A 177 -31.47 -25.84 9.59
N ILE A 178 -32.42 -24.99 9.16
CA ILE A 178 -33.84 -25.13 9.54
C ILE A 178 -34.41 -26.42 8.95
N VAL A 179 -34.04 -26.75 7.71
CA VAL A 179 -34.53 -27.94 6.99
C VAL A 179 -33.73 -29.20 7.39
N HIS A 180 -32.41 -29.07 7.52
CA HIS A 180 -31.50 -30.17 7.84
C HIS A 180 -30.97 -30.05 9.26
N TYR A 181 -31.67 -30.68 10.20
CA TYR A 181 -31.31 -30.65 11.62
C TYR A 181 -30.02 -31.46 11.90
N GLY A 182 -29.13 -30.87 12.72
CA GLY A 182 -27.92 -31.55 13.22
C GLY A 182 -26.58 -31.15 12.56
N LEU A 183 -26.60 -30.24 11.57
CA LEU A 183 -25.36 -29.71 10.97
C LEU A 183 -25.00 -28.35 11.55
N ALA A 184 -23.75 -28.15 11.99
CA ALA A 184 -23.22 -26.85 12.47
C ALA A 184 -22.77 -25.96 11.30
N LEU A 185 -23.70 -25.69 10.36
CA LEU A 185 -23.38 -24.95 9.13
C LEU A 185 -23.10 -23.48 9.35
N VAL A 186 -23.71 -22.87 10.36
CA VAL A 186 -23.58 -21.43 10.64
C VAL A 186 -22.15 -21.10 11.07
N ASP A 187 -21.58 -21.90 11.96
CA ASP A 187 -20.22 -21.69 12.48
C ASP A 187 -19.17 -21.87 11.37
N LEU A 188 -19.38 -22.86 10.49
CA LEU A 188 -18.55 -23.05 9.31
C LEU A 188 -18.67 -21.86 8.35
N ALA A 189 -19.88 -21.36 8.09
CA ALA A 189 -20.13 -20.22 7.21
C ALA A 189 -19.43 -18.95 7.74
N ILE A 190 -19.51 -18.69 9.05
CA ILE A 190 -18.77 -17.60 9.70
C ILE A 190 -17.26 -17.79 9.51
N GLY A 191 -16.76 -19.01 9.72
CA GLY A 191 -15.34 -19.34 9.50
C GLY A 191 -14.85 -19.07 8.10
N VAL A 192 -15.63 -19.48 7.08
CA VAL A 192 -15.31 -19.23 5.65
C VAL A 192 -15.34 -17.74 5.35
N ALA A 193 -16.37 -17.02 5.78
CA ALA A 193 -16.46 -15.57 5.59
C ALA A 193 -15.28 -14.82 6.23
N MET A 194 -14.84 -15.25 7.42
CA MET A 194 -13.66 -14.68 8.09
C MET A 194 -12.36 -14.90 7.31
N VAL A 195 -12.19 -16.07 6.69
CA VAL A 195 -11.02 -16.34 5.83
C VAL A 195 -11.05 -15.45 4.60
N LEU A 196 -12.20 -15.28 3.95
CA LEU A 196 -12.35 -14.38 2.80
C LEU A 196 -12.02 -12.93 3.17
N MET A 197 -12.57 -12.42 4.28
CA MET A 197 -12.26 -11.07 4.77
C MET A 197 -10.77 -10.90 5.07
N PHE A 198 -10.13 -11.90 5.65
CA PHE A 198 -8.70 -11.89 5.94
C PHE A 198 -7.85 -11.81 4.66
N LEU A 199 -8.15 -12.64 3.66
CA LEU A 199 -7.41 -12.67 2.39
C LEU A 199 -7.54 -11.33 1.64
N VAL A 200 -8.74 -10.77 1.59
CA VAL A 200 -8.95 -9.46 0.94
C VAL A 200 -8.26 -8.34 1.71
N SER A 201 -8.31 -8.37 3.05
CA SER A 201 -7.63 -7.37 3.89
C SER A 201 -6.11 -7.40 3.70
N ILE A 202 -5.50 -8.58 3.56
CA ILE A 202 -4.05 -8.69 3.27
C ILE A 202 -3.74 -8.18 1.86
N LYS A 203 -4.56 -8.55 0.87
CA LYS A 203 -4.37 -8.09 -0.50
C LYS A 203 -4.37 -6.56 -0.57
N GLU A 204 -5.37 -5.90 0.00
CA GLU A 204 -5.47 -4.44 0.02
C GLU A 204 -4.28 -3.79 0.75
N GLN A 205 -3.83 -4.42 1.84
CA GLN A 205 -2.65 -3.94 2.57
C GLN A 205 -1.38 -4.00 1.71
N ASN A 206 -1.17 -5.09 0.98
CA ASN A 206 0.00 -5.25 0.13
C ASN A 206 -0.02 -4.23 -1.02
N GLU A 207 -1.19 -3.98 -1.61
CA GLU A 207 -1.36 -2.96 -2.65
C GLU A 207 -1.09 -1.54 -2.11
N GLU A 208 -1.56 -1.23 -0.90
CA GLU A 208 -1.30 0.06 -0.24
C GLU A 208 0.19 0.24 0.07
N MET A 209 0.85 -0.81 0.58
CA MET A 209 2.28 -0.79 0.88
C MET A 209 3.11 -0.54 -0.39
N LEU A 210 2.81 -1.26 -1.47
CA LEU A 210 3.49 -1.09 -2.76
C LEU A 210 3.32 0.33 -3.31
N ARG A 211 2.11 0.90 -3.22
CA ARG A 211 1.86 2.30 -3.63
C ARG A 211 2.66 3.31 -2.80
N LEU A 212 2.78 3.08 -1.50
CA LEU A 212 3.57 3.93 -0.61
C LEU A 212 5.07 3.84 -0.92
N GLU A 213 5.58 2.65 -1.23
CA GLU A 213 6.99 2.45 -1.62
C GLU A 213 7.31 3.16 -2.93
N THR A 214 6.47 3.00 -3.96
CA THR A 214 6.66 3.68 -5.24
C THR A 214 6.57 5.21 -5.10
N SER A 215 5.63 5.71 -4.30
CA SER A 215 5.51 7.14 -4.03
C SER A 215 6.72 7.70 -3.28
N ARG A 216 7.26 6.94 -2.32
CA ARG A 216 8.48 7.33 -1.58
C ARG A 216 9.70 7.36 -2.49
N ALA A 217 9.87 6.37 -3.37
CA ALA A 217 10.98 6.34 -4.33
C ALA A 217 10.92 7.57 -5.25
N HIS A 218 9.75 7.89 -5.79
CA HIS A 218 9.57 9.06 -6.65
C HIS A 218 9.81 10.40 -5.92
N LEU A 219 9.41 10.50 -4.65
CA LEU A 219 9.69 11.69 -3.84
C LEU A 219 11.18 11.82 -3.50
N ALA A 220 11.88 10.71 -3.25
CA ALA A 220 13.32 10.70 -3.01
C ALA A 220 14.08 11.20 -4.24
N GLU A 221 13.74 10.70 -5.43
CA GLU A 221 14.30 11.15 -6.70
C GLU A 221 14.10 12.65 -6.93
N LYS A 222 12.86 13.15 -6.74
CA LYS A 222 12.57 14.60 -6.86
C LYS A 222 13.34 15.44 -5.86
N LEU A 223 13.52 14.95 -4.64
CA LEU A 223 14.28 15.64 -3.61
C LEU A 223 15.76 15.72 -3.96
N ASP A 224 16.33 14.66 -4.54
CA ASP A 224 17.71 14.62 -4.98
C ASP A 224 17.95 15.64 -6.09
N ILE A 225 17.13 15.63 -7.12
CA ILE A 225 17.17 16.65 -8.20
C ILE A 225 17.05 18.07 -7.63
N ALA A 226 16.10 18.33 -6.73
CA ALA A 226 15.92 19.65 -6.12
C ALA A 226 17.16 20.07 -5.30
N THR A 227 17.80 19.12 -4.63
CA THR A 227 19.01 19.37 -3.85
C THR A 227 20.18 19.79 -4.77
N VAL A 228 20.34 19.09 -5.89
CA VAL A 228 21.38 19.44 -6.88
C VAL A 228 21.10 20.81 -7.51
N LEU A 229 19.85 21.08 -7.90
CA LEU A 229 19.47 22.40 -8.45
C LEU A 229 19.74 23.52 -7.44
N ASN A 230 19.42 23.34 -6.17
CA ASN A 230 19.71 24.34 -5.12
C ASN A 230 21.22 24.58 -4.97
N ARG A 231 22.04 23.51 -5.00
CA ARG A 231 23.51 23.66 -5.02
C ARG A 231 24.00 24.44 -6.23
N CYS A 232 23.46 24.17 -7.41
CA CYS A 232 23.79 24.91 -8.64
C CYS A 232 23.46 26.40 -8.49
N VAL A 233 22.26 26.73 -7.99
CA VAL A 233 21.85 28.13 -7.76
C VAL A 233 22.73 28.80 -6.70
N GLU A 234 23.08 28.11 -5.62
CA GLU A 234 23.97 28.62 -4.57
C GLU A 234 25.35 28.96 -5.12
N LYS A 235 25.93 28.06 -5.95
CA LYS A 235 27.25 28.31 -6.57
C LYS A 235 27.22 29.49 -7.50
N LEU A 236 26.19 29.65 -8.36
CA LEU A 236 26.02 30.79 -9.22
C LEU A 236 25.79 32.09 -8.44
N SER A 237 25.01 32.04 -7.34
CA SER A 237 24.67 33.23 -6.55
C SER A 237 25.78 33.64 -5.59
N GLY A 238 26.56 32.70 -5.09
CA GLY A 238 27.62 32.90 -4.08
C GLY A 238 28.96 33.37 -4.66
N GLY A 239 29.14 33.29 -5.98
CA GLY A 239 30.41 33.67 -6.67
C GLY A 239 30.78 35.16 -6.66
N GLY A 240 29.92 36.02 -6.13
CA GLY A 240 30.17 37.46 -6.06
C GLY A 240 30.44 38.09 -7.41
N HIS A 241 31.63 38.70 -7.60
CA HIS A 241 32.02 39.32 -8.87
C HIS A 241 32.89 38.41 -9.79
N ASP A 242 33.21 37.18 -9.33
CA ASP A 242 34.01 36.19 -10.07
C ASP A 242 33.12 35.13 -10.73
N LEU A 243 32.68 35.47 -11.96
CA LEU A 243 31.82 34.60 -12.75
C LEU A 243 32.55 33.32 -13.17
N ASP A 244 33.85 33.40 -13.47
CA ASP A 244 34.65 32.23 -13.88
C ASP A 244 34.72 31.19 -12.80
N LYS A 245 34.92 31.58 -11.53
CA LYS A 245 34.91 30.71 -10.39
C LYS A 245 33.53 30.11 -10.13
N ALA A 246 32.49 30.95 -10.23
CA ALA A 246 31.12 30.47 -10.04
C ALA A 246 30.73 29.41 -11.09
N THR A 247 31.15 29.63 -12.35
CA THR A 247 30.91 28.66 -13.44
C THR A 247 31.70 27.37 -13.21
N HIS A 248 32.97 27.46 -12.81
CA HIS A 248 33.79 26.29 -12.49
C HIS A 248 33.17 25.47 -11.34
N ASP A 249 32.74 26.13 -10.26
CA ASP A 249 32.10 25.48 -9.13
C ASP A 249 30.76 24.82 -9.50
N LEU A 250 29.97 25.46 -10.37
CA LEU A 250 28.75 24.89 -10.93
C LEU A 250 29.02 23.62 -11.73
N LEU A 251 30.02 23.67 -12.62
CA LEU A 251 30.44 22.53 -13.43
C LEU A 251 30.87 21.36 -12.52
N GLY A 252 31.55 21.64 -11.42
CA GLY A 252 31.89 20.63 -10.43
C GLY A 252 30.65 19.92 -9.83
N VAL A 253 29.61 20.69 -9.46
CA VAL A 253 28.36 20.11 -8.94
C VAL A 253 27.68 19.23 -9.99
N ILE A 254 27.64 19.66 -11.25
CA ILE A 254 27.04 18.93 -12.37
C ILE A 254 27.85 17.64 -12.64
N ASN A 255 29.18 17.75 -12.68
CA ASN A 255 30.06 16.63 -12.93
C ASN A 255 29.93 15.55 -11.84
N ASP A 256 29.82 15.95 -10.58
CA ASP A 256 29.63 15.06 -9.45
C ASP A 256 28.28 14.33 -9.51
N TYR A 257 27.21 15.04 -9.89
CA TYR A 257 25.87 14.44 -10.03
C TYR A 257 25.83 13.36 -11.10
N PHE A 258 26.38 13.62 -12.28
CA PHE A 258 26.43 12.66 -13.37
C PHE A 258 27.59 11.66 -13.25
N CYS A 259 28.41 11.75 -12.20
CA CYS A 259 29.64 10.97 -12.06
C CYS A 259 30.53 11.00 -13.33
N GLY A 260 30.52 12.13 -14.03
CA GLY A 260 31.23 12.34 -15.28
C GLY A 260 32.75 12.44 -15.12
N ASP A 261 33.47 12.36 -16.22
CA ASP A 261 34.93 12.58 -16.23
C ASP A 261 35.27 14.07 -16.35
N ARG A 262 34.50 14.79 -17.17
CA ARG A 262 34.60 16.25 -17.39
C ARG A 262 33.20 16.83 -17.55
N SER A 263 33.05 18.09 -17.14
CA SER A 263 31.91 18.94 -17.51
C SER A 263 32.42 20.27 -18.02
N TYR A 264 31.75 20.82 -18.99
CA TYR A 264 32.27 22.01 -19.72
C TYR A 264 31.16 22.87 -20.26
N VAL A 265 31.55 24.12 -20.60
CA VAL A 265 30.74 25.09 -21.36
C VAL A 265 31.44 25.41 -22.64
N PHE A 266 30.73 25.26 -23.77
CA PHE A 266 31.13 25.78 -25.07
C PHE A 266 30.29 27.00 -25.43
N GLU A 267 30.91 28.01 -25.95
CA GLU A 267 30.25 29.16 -26.59
C GLU A 267 30.36 29.05 -28.11
N LEU A 268 29.29 29.44 -28.82
CA LEU A 268 29.25 29.42 -30.29
C LEU A 268 29.64 30.78 -30.81
N ASP A 269 30.75 30.84 -31.51
CA ASP A 269 31.15 32.02 -32.34
C ASP A 269 30.57 31.88 -33.75
N ALA A 270 29.37 32.42 -33.91
CA ALA A 270 28.66 32.37 -35.18
C ALA A 270 29.34 33.15 -36.30
N ALA A 271 30.22 34.10 -35.98
CA ALA A 271 30.94 34.89 -36.99
C ALA A 271 32.05 34.07 -37.65
N HIS A 272 32.65 33.13 -36.91
CA HIS A 272 33.75 32.30 -37.38
C HIS A 272 33.35 30.84 -37.62
N GLY A 273 32.10 30.45 -37.30
CA GLY A 273 31.61 29.07 -37.45
C GLY A 273 32.29 28.06 -36.53
N ILE A 274 32.68 28.48 -35.34
CA ILE A 274 33.37 27.63 -34.39
C ILE A 274 32.69 27.59 -33.02
N ALA A 275 32.88 26.49 -32.30
CA ALA A 275 32.58 26.38 -30.88
C ALA A 275 33.90 26.45 -30.07
N VAL A 276 33.87 27.17 -28.95
CA VAL A 276 35.04 27.46 -28.09
C VAL A 276 34.73 26.92 -26.68
N ASN A 277 35.60 26.08 -26.18
CA ASN A 277 35.51 25.61 -24.75
C ASN A 277 35.96 26.74 -23.82
N THR A 278 34.99 27.43 -23.20
CA THR A 278 35.29 28.58 -22.32
C THR A 278 35.54 28.17 -20.88
N HIS A 279 34.85 27.16 -20.39
CA HIS A 279 35.00 26.67 -19.02
C HIS A 279 34.98 25.15 -19.00
N GLU A 280 35.83 24.58 -18.14
CA GLU A 280 35.93 23.12 -17.93
C GLU A 280 36.20 22.82 -16.48
N PHE A 281 35.48 21.81 -15.97
CA PHE A 281 35.81 21.11 -14.73
C PHE A 281 36.24 19.69 -15.05
N VAL A 282 37.30 19.23 -14.42
CA VAL A 282 37.91 17.93 -14.70
C VAL A 282 38.03 17.13 -13.41
N ARG A 283 37.63 15.88 -13.43
CA ARG A 283 37.82 14.96 -12.31
C ARG A 283 39.29 14.60 -12.13
N ASP A 284 39.71 14.34 -10.89
CA ASP A 284 41.05 13.88 -10.57
C ASP A 284 41.45 12.65 -11.39
N GLY A 285 42.60 12.72 -12.04
CA GLY A 285 43.15 11.65 -12.89
C GLY A 285 42.68 11.66 -14.36
N VAL A 286 41.86 12.63 -14.75
CA VAL A 286 41.44 12.84 -16.16
C VAL A 286 42.23 14.01 -16.76
N SER A 287 42.53 13.96 -18.06
CA SER A 287 43.20 15.04 -18.77
C SER A 287 42.22 16.22 -19.04
N ALA A 288 42.72 17.45 -18.85
CA ALA A 288 42.01 18.65 -19.31
C ALA A 288 42.12 18.82 -20.80
N GLU A 289 41.02 19.19 -21.45
CA GLU A 289 40.95 19.36 -22.91
C GLU A 289 40.57 20.80 -23.34
N LYS A 290 40.34 21.68 -22.37
CA LYS A 290 39.92 23.07 -22.65
C LYS A 290 40.82 23.77 -23.69
N ASP A 291 42.16 23.68 -23.52
CA ASP A 291 43.09 24.36 -24.41
C ASP A 291 43.17 23.72 -25.81
N ASN A 292 42.84 22.45 -25.93
CA ASN A 292 42.79 21.71 -27.18
C ASN A 292 41.50 21.98 -27.98
N LEU A 293 40.44 22.44 -27.32
CA LEU A 293 39.10 22.61 -27.88
C LEU A 293 38.70 24.11 -28.08
N GLN A 294 39.66 24.92 -28.44
CA GLN A 294 39.44 26.36 -28.63
C GLN A 294 38.89 26.72 -30.02
N ARG A 295 38.88 25.80 -30.99
CA ARG A 295 38.42 26.05 -32.37
C ARG A 295 37.77 24.80 -32.95
N VAL A 296 36.66 24.34 -32.39
CA VAL A 296 35.90 23.19 -32.89
C VAL A 296 34.95 23.68 -34.01
N PRO A 297 35.08 23.22 -35.26
CA PRO A 297 34.16 23.57 -36.33
C PRO A 297 32.71 23.18 -35.98
N VAL A 298 31.78 24.09 -36.23
CA VAL A 298 30.34 23.85 -35.91
C VAL A 298 29.77 22.69 -36.73
N GLU A 299 30.34 22.44 -37.90
CA GLU A 299 29.96 21.32 -38.77
C GLU A 299 30.13 19.96 -38.08
N ILE A 300 31.16 19.79 -37.24
CA ILE A 300 31.43 18.54 -36.50
C ILE A 300 30.30 18.26 -35.49
N ILE A 301 29.70 19.29 -34.93
CA ILE A 301 28.63 19.20 -33.93
C ILE A 301 27.25 19.55 -34.50
N ALA A 302 27.08 19.55 -35.82
CA ALA A 302 25.82 19.93 -36.46
C ALA A 302 24.64 19.06 -35.99
N ALA A 303 24.86 17.74 -35.83
CA ALA A 303 23.86 16.83 -35.32
C ALA A 303 23.42 17.17 -33.87
N TRP A 304 24.32 17.74 -33.07
CA TRP A 304 23.98 18.17 -31.70
C TRP A 304 23.06 19.40 -31.76
N LEU A 305 23.34 20.35 -32.61
CA LEU A 305 22.50 21.55 -32.77
C LEU A 305 21.10 21.21 -33.28
N GLU A 306 20.98 20.25 -34.19
CA GLU A 306 19.69 19.74 -34.66
C GLU A 306 18.92 19.03 -33.49
N ALA A 307 19.60 18.21 -32.69
CA ALA A 307 19.01 17.58 -31.53
C ALA A 307 18.59 18.62 -30.47
N PHE A 308 19.38 19.66 -30.25
CA PHE A 308 19.05 20.74 -29.34
C PHE A 308 17.77 21.47 -29.74
N GLU A 309 17.54 21.68 -31.06
CA GLU A 309 16.31 22.34 -31.54
C GLU A 309 15.10 21.40 -31.46
N ARG A 310 15.28 20.11 -31.72
CA ARG A 310 14.21 19.12 -31.71
C ARG A 310 13.83 18.66 -30.31
N ASP A 311 14.82 18.24 -29.51
CA ASP A 311 14.64 17.51 -28.26
C ASP A 311 15.09 18.30 -27.02
N GLY A 312 15.81 19.42 -27.21
CA GLY A 312 16.40 20.21 -26.13
C GLY A 312 17.63 19.57 -25.46
N ILE A 313 18.12 18.47 -25.99
CA ILE A 313 19.20 17.69 -25.41
C ILE A 313 19.88 16.86 -26.51
N TYR A 314 21.18 16.62 -26.38
CA TYR A 314 21.90 15.64 -27.16
C TYR A 314 22.51 14.60 -26.21
N PHE A 315 22.25 13.33 -26.45
CA PHE A 315 22.80 12.21 -25.69
C PHE A 315 23.42 11.19 -26.65
N MET A 316 24.69 10.90 -26.46
CA MET A 316 25.43 9.88 -27.17
C MET A 316 25.74 8.74 -26.18
N GLU A 317 25.06 7.61 -26.35
CA GLU A 317 25.20 6.45 -25.47
C GLU A 317 26.51 5.70 -25.69
N ASP A 318 26.98 5.65 -26.94
CA ASP A 318 28.21 4.97 -27.34
C ASP A 318 28.85 5.70 -28.52
N VAL A 319 30.10 6.14 -28.37
CA VAL A 319 30.86 6.85 -29.41
C VAL A 319 31.07 5.98 -30.67
N GLU A 320 30.98 4.67 -30.56
CA GLU A 320 31.11 3.75 -31.74
C GLU A 320 29.97 3.98 -32.76
N GLN A 321 28.89 4.60 -32.39
CA GLN A 321 27.82 5.01 -33.32
C GLN A 321 28.28 6.08 -34.33
N GLU A 322 29.30 6.86 -33.97
CA GLU A 322 29.88 7.94 -34.80
C GLU A 322 31.12 7.44 -35.60
N LYS A 323 31.37 6.15 -35.64
CA LYS A 323 32.55 5.58 -36.29
C LYS A 323 32.73 6.00 -37.76
N GLY A 324 33.89 6.58 -38.07
CA GLY A 324 34.19 7.07 -39.40
C GLY A 324 33.92 8.56 -39.63
N THR A 325 33.44 9.28 -38.62
CA THR A 325 33.29 10.74 -38.65
C THR A 325 34.47 11.45 -38.00
N GLU A 326 34.61 12.76 -38.25
CA GLU A 326 35.59 13.61 -37.55
C GLU A 326 35.26 13.70 -36.05
N LEU A 327 33.98 13.67 -35.69
CA LEU A 327 33.52 13.61 -34.31
C LEU A 327 34.07 12.42 -33.58
N TYR A 328 33.99 11.23 -34.20
CA TYR A 328 34.55 9.98 -33.60
C TYR A 328 36.05 10.12 -33.29
N ALA A 329 36.83 10.63 -34.25
CA ALA A 329 38.27 10.83 -34.07
C ALA A 329 38.58 11.80 -32.91
N MET A 330 37.82 12.89 -32.80
CA MET A 330 37.96 13.86 -31.74
C MET A 330 37.60 13.27 -30.38
N MET A 331 36.52 12.48 -30.26
CA MET A 331 36.07 11.85 -29.00
C MET A 331 37.02 10.78 -28.55
N GLN A 332 37.57 9.96 -29.48
CA GLN A 332 38.56 8.91 -29.18
C GLN A 332 39.85 9.48 -28.60
N GLN A 333 40.33 10.61 -29.12
CA GLN A 333 41.53 11.29 -28.58
C GLN A 333 41.38 11.73 -27.16
N GLN A 334 40.14 12.04 -26.74
CA GLN A 334 39.80 12.51 -25.41
C GLN A 334 39.31 11.39 -24.47
N ASN A 335 39.31 10.13 -24.92
CA ASN A 335 38.73 8.98 -24.21
C ASN A 335 37.22 9.14 -23.84
N VAL A 336 36.47 9.85 -24.68
CA VAL A 336 35.01 10.00 -24.50
C VAL A 336 34.30 8.80 -25.13
N GLN A 337 33.54 8.08 -24.33
CA GLN A 337 32.71 6.96 -24.77
C GLN A 337 31.23 7.33 -24.82
N ARG A 338 30.80 8.20 -23.92
CA ARG A 338 29.44 8.69 -23.78
C ARG A 338 29.46 10.19 -23.62
N LEU A 339 28.39 10.85 -24.00
CA LEU A 339 28.31 12.31 -23.87
C LEU A 339 26.85 12.73 -23.67
N LEU A 340 26.65 13.67 -22.73
CA LEU A 340 25.41 14.37 -22.52
C LEU A 340 25.65 15.85 -22.74
N ALA A 341 24.85 16.53 -23.59
CA ALA A 341 24.94 17.95 -23.77
C ALA A 341 23.55 18.61 -23.81
N VAL A 342 23.48 19.83 -23.28
CA VAL A 342 22.25 20.65 -23.26
C VAL A 342 22.56 22.05 -23.78
N PRO A 343 21.65 22.69 -24.56
CA PRO A 343 21.89 24.00 -25.14
C PRO A 343 21.82 25.11 -24.08
N LEU A 344 22.70 26.08 -24.20
CA LEU A 344 22.60 27.37 -23.56
C LEU A 344 21.91 28.34 -24.52
N ARG A 345 20.77 28.86 -24.09
CA ARG A 345 19.94 29.72 -24.93
C ARG A 345 19.91 31.16 -24.39
N ARG A 346 19.95 32.11 -25.32
CA ARG A 346 19.58 33.48 -25.03
C ARG A 346 18.34 33.80 -25.86
N GLU A 347 17.22 33.99 -25.18
CA GLU A 347 15.89 34.03 -25.82
C GLU A 347 15.62 32.69 -26.57
N THR A 348 15.46 32.74 -27.90
CA THR A 348 15.25 31.56 -28.75
C THR A 348 16.52 31.04 -29.41
N ARG A 349 17.64 31.79 -29.34
CA ARG A 349 18.89 31.44 -30.05
C ARG A 349 19.81 30.61 -29.16
N ILE A 350 20.35 29.53 -29.69
CA ILE A 350 21.43 28.77 -29.06
C ILE A 350 22.72 29.61 -29.15
N ILE A 351 23.33 29.92 -28.02
CA ILE A 351 24.58 30.68 -27.90
C ILE A 351 25.75 29.80 -27.45
N GLY A 352 25.48 28.58 -27.05
CA GLY A 352 26.47 27.62 -26.54
C GLY A 352 25.79 26.36 -26.07
N PHE A 353 26.55 25.51 -25.38
CA PHE A 353 26.04 24.33 -24.73
C PHE A 353 26.88 23.98 -23.49
N LEU A 354 26.26 23.25 -22.57
CA LEU A 354 26.92 22.61 -21.45
C LEU A 354 26.96 21.11 -21.73
N GLY A 355 28.11 20.48 -21.54
CA GLY A 355 28.27 19.04 -21.72
C GLY A 355 28.90 18.38 -20.54
N VAL A 356 28.67 17.01 -20.46
CA VAL A 356 29.31 16.12 -19.54
C VAL A 356 29.81 14.90 -20.28
N ASP A 357 31.11 14.59 -20.14
CA ASP A 357 31.74 13.43 -20.73
C ASP A 357 31.65 12.22 -19.81
N ASN A 358 31.41 11.05 -20.38
CA ASN A 358 31.33 9.77 -19.70
C ASN A 358 30.41 9.77 -18.47
N PRO A 359 29.17 10.31 -18.56
CA PRO A 359 28.22 10.21 -17.47
C PRO A 359 27.96 8.74 -17.15
N ARG A 360 27.87 8.40 -15.85
CA ARG A 360 27.69 6.99 -15.41
C ARG A 360 26.26 6.61 -15.12
N GLU A 361 25.35 7.59 -14.95
CA GLU A 361 23.91 7.39 -14.76
C GLU A 361 23.09 8.50 -15.45
#